data_75a4c520de4b053269720de448528ebc
#
_entry.id   75a4c520de4b053269720de448528ebc
#
_cell.length_a   1.000
_cell.length_b   1.000
_cell.length_c   1.000
_cell.angle_alpha   90.00
_cell.angle_beta   90.00
_cell.angle_gamma   90.00
#
_symmetry.space_group_name_H-M   'P 1'
#
loop_
_entity.id
_entity.type
_entity.pdbx_description
1 polymer ?
#
loop_
_entity_poly.entity_id
_entity_poly.type
_entity_poly.pdbx_seq_one_letter_code
_entity_poly.pdbx_strand_id
1 'polypeptide(L)'
;MKSRAIALGALLAGCLCTGCGSSGGTGPSATITETAAKAPLSTPCATASLHALEAVGRHVYEEAGGGRIAQQAAYRLRTSAALAQAVAAGDAASVRRVLQSLLLNQIVAAQVTREGRILARVSLAPGAEGIAPVGGTLQIGGRQVGGFTLSVQGANGYAQTVSGLTATQLILRGRSGVLHSTISPAPKLHPGQREASDGGVAYRVDTFAGETLSRTPLRISLLVPESSIAAICARAAAGPAGLAQVRADTWGLVAERVYDAEHAGSKAAKLRRYAEDSRAFREAVLAGDRKATRRAIVGFFASHLHIVRVRVIREGKLLIDLGGPHVLAPIQGVIRNGRGRVVARFLMGIQDDLGFTILARAFTGAQTVMRENGTEVQGTLKPGPPSIPVRGPVSYGGHSYAAYSFYGEAFPSGPLRISLLYPAG
;
A
#
# COMPACT_ATOMS: atom_id res chain seq x y z
N MET A 1 30.95 4.65 3.38
CA MET A 1 29.71 4.41 2.61
C MET A 1 28.55 4.49 3.60
N LYS A 2 27.83 5.62 3.66
CA LYS A 2 26.70 5.82 4.57
C LYS A 2 25.46 5.23 3.88
N SER A 3 24.96 4.12 4.37
CA SER A 3 23.70 3.50 3.95
C SER A 3 22.55 4.49 4.16
N ARG A 4 22.03 5.05 3.08
CA ARG A 4 20.78 5.82 3.11
C ARG A 4 19.64 4.84 3.28
N ALA A 5 19.10 4.74 4.50
CA ALA A 5 17.85 4.06 4.77
C ALA A 5 16.73 4.76 3.99
N ILE A 6 16.28 4.15 2.90
CA ILE A 6 15.21 4.65 2.03
C ILE A 6 13.89 4.61 2.81
N ALA A 7 13.12 5.68 2.66
CA ALA A 7 11.90 5.93 3.41
C ALA A 7 10.74 5.01 3.02
N LEU A 8 10.66 3.83 3.61
CA LEU A 8 9.61 2.83 3.39
C LEU A 8 8.21 3.29 3.84
N GLY A 9 8.18 4.25 4.75
CA GLY A 9 6.94 4.66 5.41
C GLY A 9 5.95 5.49 4.59
N ALA A 10 6.28 5.89 3.36
CA ALA A 10 5.46 6.85 2.63
C ALA A 10 4.39 6.22 1.70
N LEU A 11 4.38 4.91 1.53
CA LEU A 11 3.40 4.23 0.67
C LEU A 11 1.98 4.22 1.25
N LEU A 12 1.85 4.14 2.57
CA LEU A 12 0.54 4.07 3.23
C LEU A 12 -0.15 5.43 3.44
N ALA A 13 0.59 6.54 3.43
CA ALA A 13 0.02 7.86 3.75
C ALA A 13 -0.40 8.69 2.51
N GLY A 14 -0.14 8.22 1.31
CA GLY A 14 -0.33 8.98 0.05
C GLY A 14 -1.72 8.99 -0.55
N CYS A 15 -2.73 8.35 0.05
CA CYS A 15 -4.11 8.30 -0.49
C CYS A 15 -5.05 9.36 0.11
N LEU A 16 -4.61 10.61 0.21
CA LEU A 16 -5.54 11.73 0.43
C LEU A 16 -5.97 12.27 -0.93
N CYS A 17 -7.04 11.73 -1.48
CA CYS A 17 -7.67 12.22 -2.70
C CYS A 17 -8.88 13.07 -2.35
N THR A 18 -8.76 14.37 -2.54
CA THR A 18 -9.86 15.25 -2.90
C THR A 18 -10.10 15.14 -4.41
N GLY A 19 -11.30 14.79 -4.82
CA GLY A 19 -11.73 14.93 -6.20
C GLY A 19 -12.62 13.81 -6.72
N CYS A 20 -13.94 13.92 -6.51
CA CYS A 20 -14.94 13.25 -7.34
C CYS A 20 -14.90 13.83 -8.75
N GLY A 21 -14.67 12.99 -9.76
CA GLY A 21 -14.83 13.30 -11.16
C GLY A 21 -15.27 12.03 -11.87
N SER A 22 -16.58 11.86 -12.04
CA SER A 22 -17.19 10.85 -12.87
C SER A 22 -16.94 11.17 -14.34
N SER A 23 -16.20 10.35 -15.05
CA SER A 23 -16.23 10.30 -16.51
C SER A 23 -16.35 8.85 -16.94
N GLY A 24 -17.54 8.52 -17.49
CA GLY A 24 -17.84 7.22 -18.06
C GLY A 24 -16.99 6.96 -19.31
N GLY A 25 -16.28 5.86 -19.28
CA GLY A 25 -15.63 5.26 -20.43
C GLY A 25 -16.29 3.90 -20.69
N THR A 26 -17.15 3.82 -21.72
CA THR A 26 -17.71 2.57 -22.26
C THR A 26 -16.63 1.83 -23.01
N GLY A 27 -16.03 0.83 -22.35
CA GLY A 27 -15.23 -0.20 -23.00
C GLY A 27 -16.10 -1.43 -23.29
N PRO A 28 -15.83 -2.22 -24.35
CA PRO A 28 -16.67 -3.34 -24.75
C PRO A 28 -16.66 -4.44 -23.68
N SER A 29 -17.84 -4.73 -23.13
CA SER A 29 -18.10 -5.89 -22.28
C SER A 29 -17.89 -7.17 -23.08
N ALA A 30 -16.81 -7.87 -22.84
CA ALA A 30 -16.70 -9.27 -23.22
C ALA A 30 -17.63 -10.08 -22.31
N THR A 31 -18.75 -10.50 -22.86
CA THR A 31 -19.68 -11.43 -22.21
C THR A 31 -19.04 -12.80 -22.16
N ILE A 32 -18.38 -13.11 -21.05
CA ILE A 32 -17.94 -14.48 -20.75
C ILE A 32 -19.14 -15.18 -20.13
N THR A 33 -19.86 -15.94 -20.95
CA THR A 33 -20.91 -16.86 -20.49
C THR A 33 -20.23 -18.09 -19.91
N GLU A 34 -19.85 -18.04 -18.64
CA GLU A 34 -19.25 -19.16 -17.92
C GLU A 34 -20.32 -19.81 -17.04
N THR A 35 -21.00 -20.80 -17.60
CA THR A 35 -21.80 -21.76 -16.84
C THR A 35 -20.85 -22.83 -16.27
N ALA A 36 -19.90 -22.43 -15.42
CA ALA A 36 -19.13 -23.39 -14.64
C ALA A 36 -20.04 -23.91 -13.52
N ALA A 37 -20.37 -25.20 -13.55
CA ALA A 37 -21.02 -25.85 -12.42
C ALA A 37 -20.28 -25.55 -11.14
N LYS A 38 -20.97 -24.93 -10.20
CA LYS A 38 -20.42 -24.44 -8.92
C LYS A 38 -20.01 -25.64 -8.07
N ALA A 39 -18.76 -26.11 -8.24
CA ALA A 39 -18.21 -27.11 -7.34
C ALA A 39 -18.23 -26.52 -5.92
N PRO A 40 -18.70 -27.26 -4.91
CA PRO A 40 -18.75 -26.76 -3.54
C PRO A 40 -17.34 -26.41 -3.10
N LEU A 41 -17.15 -25.16 -2.65
CA LEU A 41 -15.90 -24.70 -2.08
C LEU A 41 -15.49 -25.60 -0.92
N SER A 42 -14.32 -26.24 -1.00
CA SER A 42 -13.82 -27.00 0.14
C SER A 42 -13.58 -26.03 1.30
N THR A 43 -14.20 -26.28 2.44
CA THR A 43 -14.08 -25.46 3.64
C THR A 43 -12.62 -25.17 4.03
N PRO A 44 -11.67 -26.15 4.00
CA PRO A 44 -10.28 -25.88 4.34
C PRO A 44 -9.60 -24.88 3.39
N CYS A 45 -9.84 -24.98 2.09
CA CYS A 45 -9.27 -24.04 1.10
C CYS A 45 -9.84 -22.64 1.28
N ALA A 46 -11.15 -22.51 1.42
CA ALA A 46 -11.80 -21.22 1.64
C ALA A 46 -11.28 -20.55 2.92
N THR A 47 -11.13 -21.31 4.00
CA THR A 47 -10.57 -20.83 5.26
C THR A 47 -9.12 -20.38 5.11
N ALA A 48 -8.29 -21.14 4.40
CA ALA A 48 -6.87 -20.79 4.19
C ALA A 48 -6.73 -19.48 3.39
N SER A 49 -7.51 -19.30 2.31
CA SER A 49 -7.52 -18.05 1.53
C SER A 49 -8.02 -16.87 2.35
N LEU A 50 -9.08 -17.09 3.12
CA LEU A 50 -9.69 -16.03 3.95
C LEU A 50 -8.72 -15.53 5.03
N HIS A 51 -8.09 -16.45 5.76
CA HIS A 51 -7.08 -16.12 6.76
C HIS A 51 -5.85 -15.43 6.15
N ALA A 52 -5.45 -15.82 4.94
CA ALA A 52 -4.33 -15.17 4.25
C ALA A 52 -4.66 -13.70 3.92
N LEU A 53 -5.89 -13.40 3.47
CA LEU A 53 -6.33 -12.03 3.19
C LEU A 53 -6.56 -11.22 4.47
N GLU A 54 -7.11 -11.84 5.52
CA GLU A 54 -7.27 -11.23 6.83
C GLU A 54 -5.92 -10.82 7.42
N ALA A 55 -4.91 -11.70 7.31
CA ALA A 55 -3.55 -11.40 7.78
C ALA A 55 -2.95 -10.17 7.09
N VAL A 56 -3.20 -9.96 5.79
CA VAL A 56 -2.81 -8.72 5.09
C VAL A 56 -3.53 -7.51 5.66
N GLY A 57 -4.85 -7.59 5.83
CA GLY A 57 -5.64 -6.49 6.42
C GLY A 57 -5.18 -6.14 7.84
N ARG A 58 -4.93 -7.14 8.66
CA ARG A 58 -4.40 -6.99 10.03
C ARG A 58 -3.02 -6.34 10.02
N HIS A 59 -2.12 -6.79 9.13
CA HIS A 59 -0.79 -6.22 9.03
C HIS A 59 -0.82 -4.73 8.62
N VAL A 60 -1.64 -4.35 7.65
CA VAL A 60 -1.85 -2.93 7.29
C VAL A 60 -2.34 -2.11 8.48
N TYR A 61 -3.22 -2.70 9.32
CA TYR A 61 -3.71 -2.05 10.54
C TYR A 61 -2.60 -1.90 11.59
N GLU A 62 -1.80 -2.93 11.81
CA GLU A 62 -0.69 -2.94 12.76
C GLU A 62 0.42 -1.97 12.35
N GLU A 63 0.75 -1.89 11.07
CA GLU A 63 1.70 -0.89 10.53
C GLU A 63 1.19 0.54 10.72
N ALA A 64 -0.11 0.77 10.60
CA ALA A 64 -0.69 2.08 10.88
C ALA A 64 -0.57 2.49 12.36
N GLY A 65 -0.58 1.53 13.30
CA GLY A 65 -0.45 1.77 14.73
C GLY A 65 0.99 1.68 15.26
N GLY A 66 1.79 0.76 14.72
CA GLY A 66 3.14 0.43 15.23
C GLY A 66 4.29 0.76 14.27
N GLY A 67 3.99 1.02 13.01
CA GLY A 67 5.00 1.23 11.97
C GLY A 67 5.78 2.54 12.14
N ARG A 68 6.82 2.68 11.32
CA ARG A 68 7.77 3.78 11.42
C ARG A 68 7.12 5.17 11.31
N ILE A 69 6.10 5.35 10.47
CA ILE A 69 5.40 6.63 10.32
C ILE A 69 4.70 7.01 11.62
N ALA A 70 3.98 6.07 12.21
CA ALA A 70 3.27 6.26 13.46
C ALA A 70 4.24 6.59 14.61
N GLN A 71 5.36 5.87 14.68
CA GLN A 71 6.41 6.13 15.68
C GLN A 71 7.07 7.49 15.50
N GLN A 72 7.38 7.90 14.26
CA GLN A 72 7.92 9.23 13.97
C GLN A 72 6.93 10.35 14.31
N ALA A 73 5.65 10.15 13.98
CA ALA A 73 4.60 11.09 14.34
C ALA A 73 4.45 11.22 15.86
N ALA A 74 4.43 10.09 16.58
CA ALA A 74 4.38 10.08 18.04
C ALA A 74 5.62 10.75 18.67
N TYR A 75 6.81 10.50 18.11
CA TYR A 75 8.04 11.16 18.55
C TYR A 75 7.95 12.68 18.40
N ARG A 76 7.46 13.19 17.27
CA ARG A 76 7.29 14.64 17.04
C ARG A 76 6.36 15.29 18.07
N LEU A 77 5.23 14.63 18.40
CA LEU A 77 4.33 15.15 19.43
C LEU A 77 5.00 15.13 20.80
N ARG A 78 5.66 14.04 21.15
CA ARG A 78 6.33 13.86 22.45
C ARG A 78 7.42 14.90 22.69
N THR A 79 8.17 15.28 21.65
CA THR A 79 9.29 16.23 21.74
C THR A 79 8.88 17.68 21.48
N SER A 80 7.59 17.96 21.21
CA SER A 80 7.09 19.32 20.98
C SER A 80 6.98 20.10 22.30
N ALA A 81 7.98 20.95 22.58
CA ALA A 81 7.95 21.82 23.76
C ALA A 81 6.73 22.75 23.75
N ALA A 82 6.37 23.32 22.59
CA ALA A 82 5.19 24.17 22.45
C ALA A 82 3.89 23.45 22.81
N LEU A 83 3.76 22.17 22.38
CA LEU A 83 2.60 21.36 22.74
C LEU A 83 2.56 21.08 24.25
N ALA A 84 3.68 20.67 24.83
CA ALA A 84 3.76 20.36 26.25
C ALA A 84 3.45 21.60 27.13
N GLN A 85 3.98 22.79 26.78
CA GLN A 85 3.69 24.05 27.46
C GLN A 85 2.21 24.44 27.37
N ALA A 86 1.61 24.37 26.18
CA ALA A 86 0.19 24.66 25.99
C ALA A 86 -0.72 23.72 26.80
N VAL A 87 -0.35 22.43 26.90
CA VAL A 87 -1.07 21.44 27.70
C VAL A 87 -0.92 21.74 29.19
N ALA A 88 0.29 22.07 29.66
CA ALA A 88 0.53 22.44 31.07
C ALA A 88 -0.26 23.67 31.48
N ALA A 89 -0.39 24.65 30.58
CA ALA A 89 -1.23 25.83 30.78
C ALA A 89 -2.73 25.58 30.72
N GLY A 90 -3.16 24.43 30.17
CA GLY A 90 -4.58 24.14 29.91
C GLY A 90 -5.17 24.93 28.73
N ASP A 91 -4.31 25.51 27.86
CA ASP A 91 -4.72 26.34 26.72
C ASP A 91 -5.13 25.47 25.52
N ALA A 92 -6.41 25.15 25.47
CA ALA A 92 -7.01 24.33 24.41
C ALA A 92 -6.86 24.98 23.00
N ALA A 93 -6.83 26.29 22.90
CA ALA A 93 -6.69 27.00 21.62
C ALA A 93 -5.27 26.84 21.07
N SER A 94 -4.25 27.05 21.91
CA SER A 94 -2.87 26.81 21.53
C SER A 94 -2.57 25.33 21.23
N VAL A 95 -3.10 24.40 22.04
CA VAL A 95 -3.01 22.96 21.76
C VAL A 95 -3.58 22.64 20.38
N ARG A 96 -4.79 23.14 20.06
CA ARG A 96 -5.42 22.92 18.75
C ARG A 96 -4.57 23.48 17.61
N ARG A 97 -4.04 24.68 17.74
CA ARG A 97 -3.17 25.31 16.74
C ARG A 97 -1.91 24.51 16.47
N VAL A 98 -1.22 24.05 17.51
CA VAL A 98 -0.03 23.21 17.36
C VAL A 98 -0.39 21.87 16.70
N LEU A 99 -1.46 21.21 17.14
CA LEU A 99 -1.90 19.96 16.50
C LEU A 99 -2.25 20.16 15.03
N GLN A 100 -2.93 21.24 14.67
CA GLN A 100 -3.28 21.55 13.27
C GLN A 100 -2.05 21.68 12.36
N SER A 101 -0.98 22.31 12.86
CA SER A 101 0.28 22.41 12.12
C SER A 101 0.95 21.04 11.89
N LEU A 102 0.67 20.06 12.74
CA LEU A 102 1.23 18.71 12.66
C LEU A 102 0.41 17.77 11.72
N LEU A 103 -0.88 18.06 11.47
CA LEU A 103 -1.71 17.26 10.55
C LEU A 103 -1.13 17.20 9.14
N LEU A 104 -0.45 18.24 8.68
CA LEU A 104 0.22 18.27 7.37
C LEU A 104 1.37 17.27 7.25
N ASN A 105 1.80 16.66 8.36
CA ASN A 105 2.90 15.72 8.46
C ASN A 105 2.43 14.26 8.61
N GLN A 106 1.49 13.81 7.80
CA GLN A 106 0.99 12.43 7.76
C GLN A 106 0.12 12.00 8.97
N ILE A 107 -0.28 12.93 9.82
CA ILE A 107 -1.23 12.65 10.91
C ILE A 107 -2.65 12.92 10.39
N VAL A 108 -3.52 11.92 10.45
CA VAL A 108 -4.93 12.04 10.03
C VAL A 108 -5.79 12.64 11.12
N ALA A 109 -5.54 12.24 12.36
CA ALA A 109 -6.25 12.77 13.51
C ALA A 109 -5.38 12.67 14.77
N ALA A 110 -5.56 13.61 15.69
CA ALA A 110 -4.90 13.62 16.99
C ALA A 110 -5.80 14.19 18.06
N GLN A 111 -5.65 13.70 19.29
CA GLN A 111 -6.26 14.27 20.48
C GLN A 111 -5.23 14.36 21.59
N VAL A 112 -5.41 15.36 22.45
CA VAL A 112 -4.58 15.60 23.64
C VAL A 112 -5.46 15.61 24.86
N THR A 113 -4.98 14.98 25.92
CA THR A 113 -5.67 14.90 27.21
C THR A 113 -4.84 15.54 28.31
N ARG A 114 -5.51 16.17 29.26
CA ARG A 114 -4.95 16.64 30.51
C ARG A 114 -5.84 16.14 31.65
N GLU A 115 -5.24 15.54 32.67
CA GLU A 115 -6.00 15.04 33.84
C GLU A 115 -7.16 14.11 33.44
N GLY A 116 -6.94 13.25 32.43
CA GLY A 116 -7.94 12.32 31.91
C GLY A 116 -9.03 12.92 31.01
N ARG A 117 -9.06 14.25 30.83
CA ARG A 117 -10.05 14.94 29.99
C ARG A 117 -9.44 15.35 28.65
N ILE A 118 -10.23 15.27 27.58
CA ILE A 118 -9.82 15.75 26.25
C ILE A 118 -9.74 17.28 26.28
N LEU A 119 -8.53 17.81 26.10
CA LEU A 119 -8.27 19.24 26.02
C LEU A 119 -8.49 19.76 24.58
N ALA A 120 -8.04 19.00 23.59
CA ALA A 120 -8.26 19.33 22.18
C ALA A 120 -8.25 18.05 21.32
N ARG A 121 -9.03 18.10 20.22
CA ARG A 121 -9.03 17.10 19.15
C ARG A 121 -9.01 17.79 17.80
N VAL A 122 -8.23 17.25 16.86
CA VAL A 122 -8.12 17.74 15.47
C VAL A 122 -8.15 16.57 14.51
N SER A 123 -8.65 16.80 13.30
CA SER A 123 -8.62 15.84 12.19
C SER A 123 -8.44 16.56 10.86
N LEU A 124 -7.88 15.86 9.85
CA LEU A 124 -7.65 16.40 8.50
C LEU A 124 -8.95 16.83 7.79
N ALA A 125 -10.02 16.11 8.04
CA ALA A 125 -11.34 16.45 7.51
C ALA A 125 -12.39 16.31 8.61
N PRO A 126 -13.49 17.09 8.57
CA PRO A 126 -14.61 16.94 9.49
C PRO A 126 -15.13 15.50 9.45
N GLY A 127 -15.29 14.86 10.61
CA GLY A 127 -15.77 13.48 10.72
C GLY A 127 -14.78 12.39 10.32
N ALA A 128 -13.54 12.73 9.92
CA ALA A 128 -12.53 11.72 9.65
C ALA A 128 -12.17 10.98 10.95
N GLU A 129 -12.59 9.71 11.05
CA GLU A 129 -12.24 8.87 12.18
C GLU A 129 -10.87 8.24 11.95
N GLY A 130 -9.94 8.53 12.86
CA GLY A 130 -8.64 7.86 12.91
C GLY A 130 -8.77 6.46 13.48
N ILE A 131 -8.00 5.53 12.95
CA ILE A 131 -7.91 4.15 13.44
C ILE A 131 -6.46 3.77 13.77
N ALA A 132 -6.25 2.62 14.39
CA ALA A 132 -4.94 2.15 14.83
C ALA A 132 -4.17 3.23 15.65
N PRO A 133 -4.70 3.63 16.81
CA PRO A 133 -4.19 4.77 17.55
C PRO A 133 -2.83 4.50 18.19
N VAL A 134 -1.94 5.49 18.12
CA VAL A 134 -0.67 5.54 18.87
C VAL A 134 -0.78 6.55 19.99
N GLY A 135 -0.40 6.18 21.19
CA GLY A 135 -0.43 7.05 22.35
C GLY A 135 0.96 7.41 22.89
N GLY A 136 0.99 8.43 23.70
CA GLY A 136 2.19 8.84 24.42
C GLY A 136 1.91 9.88 25.49
N THR A 137 2.94 10.17 26.29
CA THR A 137 2.91 11.19 27.35
C THR A 137 3.63 12.45 26.91
N LEU A 138 3.15 13.59 27.40
CA LEU A 138 3.79 14.90 27.26
C LEU A 138 4.42 15.28 28.59
N GLN A 139 5.67 15.74 28.55
CA GLN A 139 6.46 16.03 29.75
C GLN A 139 7.14 17.39 29.67
N ILE A 140 7.31 18.04 30.82
CA ILE A 140 8.13 19.22 31.01
C ILE A 140 9.04 18.95 32.20
N GLY A 141 10.35 19.01 32.00
CA GLY A 141 11.32 18.76 33.07
C GLY A 141 11.16 17.38 33.75
N GLY A 142 10.78 16.35 32.99
CA GLY A 142 10.52 15.00 33.48
C GLY A 142 9.15 14.80 34.15
N ARG A 143 8.38 15.87 34.38
CA ARG A 143 7.03 15.78 34.94
C ARG A 143 5.98 15.62 33.82
N GLN A 144 5.12 14.62 33.91
CA GLN A 144 4.02 14.44 32.98
C GLN A 144 2.99 15.58 33.13
N VAL A 145 2.65 16.25 32.02
CA VAL A 145 1.67 17.34 31.96
C VAL A 145 0.40 16.94 31.23
N GLY A 146 0.42 15.82 30.48
CA GLY A 146 -0.74 15.29 29.75
C GLY A 146 -0.40 14.06 28.94
N GLY A 147 -1.35 13.62 28.13
CA GLY A 147 -1.21 12.53 27.19
C GLY A 147 -1.69 12.92 25.81
N PHE A 148 -1.28 12.16 24.81
CA PHE A 148 -1.80 12.30 23.46
C PHE A 148 -2.14 10.94 22.86
N THR A 149 -3.06 10.96 21.90
CA THR A 149 -3.34 9.85 20.98
C THR A 149 -3.38 10.41 19.57
N LEU A 150 -2.75 9.74 18.63
CA LEU A 150 -2.78 10.11 17.21
C LEU A 150 -3.07 8.90 16.34
N SER A 151 -3.54 9.15 15.12
CA SER A 151 -3.66 8.14 14.05
C SER A 151 -3.05 8.70 12.77
N VAL A 152 -2.25 7.88 12.09
CA VAL A 152 -1.70 8.18 10.76
C VAL A 152 -2.55 7.59 9.65
N GLN A 153 -3.59 6.85 9.99
CA GLN A 153 -4.51 6.18 9.08
C GLN A 153 -5.96 6.49 9.46
N GLY A 154 -6.76 6.90 8.47
CA GLY A 154 -8.21 7.04 8.62
C GLY A 154 -8.94 5.80 8.14
N ALA A 155 -10.18 5.62 8.59
CA ALA A 155 -11.01 4.48 8.22
C ALA A 155 -11.18 4.31 6.70
N ASN A 156 -11.44 5.41 5.96
CA ASN A 156 -11.54 5.40 4.51
C ASN A 156 -10.21 5.02 3.83
N GLY A 157 -9.10 5.66 4.21
CA GLY A 157 -7.79 5.37 3.62
C GLY A 157 -7.34 3.92 3.87
N TYR A 158 -7.61 3.40 5.06
CA TYR A 158 -7.38 1.99 5.38
C TYR A 158 -8.18 1.07 4.47
N ALA A 159 -9.50 1.31 4.36
CA ALA A 159 -10.37 0.48 3.53
C ALA A 159 -9.93 0.49 2.06
N GLN A 160 -9.57 1.65 1.52
CA GLN A 160 -9.05 1.76 0.15
C GLN A 160 -7.73 0.98 -0.03
N THR A 161 -6.81 1.08 0.93
CA THR A 161 -5.53 0.37 0.87
C THR A 161 -5.75 -1.14 0.89
N VAL A 162 -6.52 -1.65 1.87
CA VAL A 162 -6.75 -3.10 2.00
C VAL A 162 -7.56 -3.64 0.82
N SER A 163 -8.62 -2.95 0.38
CA SER A 163 -9.39 -3.36 -0.81
C SER A 163 -8.51 -3.40 -2.06
N GLY A 164 -7.64 -2.41 -2.25
CA GLY A 164 -6.70 -2.38 -3.37
C GLY A 164 -5.72 -3.55 -3.37
N LEU A 165 -5.20 -3.92 -2.20
CA LEU A 165 -4.26 -5.02 -2.04
C LEU A 165 -4.92 -6.40 -2.16
N THR A 166 -6.10 -6.55 -1.58
CA THR A 166 -6.74 -7.87 -1.40
C THR A 166 -7.88 -8.14 -2.38
N ALA A 167 -8.38 -7.13 -3.10
CA ALA A 167 -9.62 -7.15 -3.89
C ALA A 167 -10.84 -7.62 -3.07
N THR A 168 -10.87 -7.26 -1.78
CA THR A 168 -11.99 -7.56 -0.89
C THR A 168 -12.82 -6.31 -0.64
N GLN A 169 -14.05 -6.50 -0.19
CA GLN A 169 -14.85 -5.43 0.37
C GLN A 169 -14.61 -5.33 1.88
N LEU A 170 -14.71 -4.12 2.42
CA LEU A 170 -14.48 -3.89 3.85
C LEU A 170 -15.67 -3.17 4.50
N ILE A 171 -15.92 -3.53 5.75
CA ILE A 171 -16.83 -2.80 6.65
C ILE A 171 -16.10 -2.54 7.96
N LEU A 172 -15.94 -1.28 8.29
CA LEU A 172 -15.41 -0.83 9.57
C LEU A 172 -16.57 -0.34 10.44
N ARG A 173 -16.80 -1.02 11.56
CA ARG A 173 -17.92 -0.75 12.47
C ARG A 173 -17.42 -0.44 13.86
N GLY A 174 -17.71 0.77 14.32
CA GLY A 174 -17.48 1.21 15.70
C GLY A 174 -18.72 1.04 16.56
N ARG A 175 -18.66 1.55 17.79
CA ARG A 175 -19.78 1.50 18.75
C ARG A 175 -21.02 2.23 18.24
N SER A 176 -20.87 3.35 17.54
CA SER A 176 -21.97 4.18 17.03
C SER A 176 -22.51 3.74 15.67
N GLY A 177 -21.97 2.69 15.06
CA GLY A 177 -22.39 2.20 13.75
C GLY A 177 -21.26 2.01 12.75
N VAL A 178 -21.59 2.06 11.45
CA VAL A 178 -20.62 1.93 10.37
C VAL A 178 -19.83 3.23 10.24
N LEU A 179 -18.51 3.13 10.42
CA LEU A 179 -17.58 4.25 10.22
C LEU A 179 -17.20 4.38 8.74
N HIS A 180 -17.02 3.25 8.06
CA HIS A 180 -16.76 3.19 6.63
C HIS A 180 -17.16 1.82 6.08
N SER A 181 -17.61 1.81 4.82
CA SER A 181 -17.87 0.59 4.06
C SER A 181 -17.54 0.82 2.59
N THR A 182 -16.94 -0.18 1.94
CA THR A 182 -16.74 -0.19 0.49
C THR A 182 -17.95 -0.74 -0.26
N ILE A 183 -18.96 -1.27 0.44
CA ILE A 183 -20.25 -1.70 -0.08
C ILE A 183 -21.33 -0.71 0.39
N SER A 184 -22.24 -0.32 -0.48
CA SER A 184 -23.35 0.59 -0.14
C SER A 184 -24.68 0.03 -0.66
N PRO A 185 -25.67 -0.18 0.21
CA PRO A 185 -25.62 -0.06 1.67
C PRO A 185 -24.76 -1.13 2.33
N ALA A 186 -24.15 -0.81 3.47
CA ALA A 186 -23.34 -1.78 4.22
C ALA A 186 -24.23 -2.89 4.80
N PRO A 187 -24.00 -4.18 4.49
CA PRO A 187 -24.78 -5.28 5.04
C PRO A 187 -24.64 -5.35 6.57
N LYS A 188 -25.73 -5.76 7.23
CA LYS A 188 -25.73 -6.01 8.67
C LYS A 188 -25.01 -7.33 8.93
N LEU A 189 -23.84 -7.26 9.56
CA LEU A 189 -23.10 -8.45 9.97
C LEU A 189 -23.24 -8.69 11.48
N HIS A 190 -23.61 -9.91 11.84
CA HIS A 190 -23.63 -10.35 13.24
C HIS A 190 -22.23 -10.78 13.71
N PRO A 191 -21.95 -10.75 15.04
CA PRO A 191 -20.72 -11.33 15.58
C PRO A 191 -20.58 -12.80 15.19
N GLY A 192 -19.41 -13.20 14.69
CA GLY A 192 -19.14 -14.58 14.28
C GLY A 192 -19.73 -15.01 12.93
N GLN A 193 -20.43 -14.13 12.24
CA GLN A 193 -20.97 -14.42 10.90
C GLN A 193 -19.82 -14.64 9.91
N ARG A 194 -19.86 -15.78 9.21
CA ARG A 194 -18.82 -16.22 8.25
C ARG A 194 -19.23 -16.05 6.79
N GLU A 195 -20.49 -15.75 6.53
CA GLU A 195 -21.06 -15.63 5.19
C GLU A 195 -21.98 -14.40 5.11
N ALA A 196 -22.01 -13.77 3.95
CA ALA A 196 -22.88 -12.66 3.67
C ALA A 196 -23.28 -12.69 2.18
N SER A 197 -24.35 -11.99 1.83
CA SER A 197 -24.70 -11.74 0.45
C SER A 197 -25.10 -10.28 0.28
N ASP A 198 -24.71 -9.71 -0.88
CA ASP A 198 -25.09 -8.36 -1.25
C ASP A 198 -25.17 -8.26 -2.79
N GLY A 199 -26.25 -7.66 -3.29
CA GLY A 199 -26.44 -7.50 -4.75
C GLY A 199 -26.36 -8.80 -5.56
N GLY A 200 -26.71 -9.96 -4.98
CA GLY A 200 -26.59 -11.28 -5.64
C GLY A 200 -25.18 -11.89 -5.57
N VAL A 201 -24.20 -11.20 -4.97
CA VAL A 201 -22.85 -11.72 -4.74
C VAL A 201 -22.80 -12.37 -3.37
N ALA A 202 -22.33 -13.63 -3.32
CA ALA A 202 -22.03 -14.34 -2.06
C ALA A 202 -20.61 -14.04 -1.62
N TYR A 203 -20.45 -13.77 -0.32
CA TYR A 203 -19.16 -13.44 0.31
C TYR A 203 -18.85 -14.39 1.45
N ARG A 204 -17.59 -14.73 1.59
CA ARG A 204 -17.04 -15.23 2.85
C ARG A 204 -16.55 -14.04 3.67
N VAL A 205 -16.78 -14.12 4.99
CA VAL A 205 -16.49 -13.02 5.92
C VAL A 205 -15.44 -13.47 6.93
N ASP A 206 -14.39 -12.65 7.09
CA ASP A 206 -13.52 -12.72 8.25
C ASP A 206 -13.49 -11.38 8.96
N THR A 207 -13.23 -11.42 10.29
CA THR A 207 -13.36 -10.22 11.12
C THR A 207 -12.32 -10.22 12.23
N PHE A 208 -11.66 -9.09 12.39
CA PHE A 208 -10.76 -8.86 13.50
C PHE A 208 -11.07 -7.57 14.25
N ALA A 209 -10.54 -7.47 15.46
CA ALA A 209 -10.70 -6.31 16.33
C ALA A 209 -9.64 -5.26 16.06
N GLY A 210 -10.03 -4.00 16.20
CA GLY A 210 -9.16 -2.83 16.20
C GLY A 210 -9.65 -1.77 17.17
N GLU A 211 -9.10 -0.58 17.08
CA GLU A 211 -9.48 0.59 17.90
C GLU A 211 -9.58 1.84 17.01
N THR A 212 -10.48 2.75 17.40
CA THR A 212 -10.55 4.11 16.87
C THR A 212 -9.56 5.03 17.59
N LEU A 213 -9.39 6.27 17.10
CA LEU A 213 -8.58 7.30 17.77
C LEU A 213 -8.91 7.45 19.26
N SER A 214 -10.19 7.35 19.62
CA SER A 214 -10.68 7.47 21.00
C SER A 214 -10.52 6.17 21.82
N ARG A 215 -9.80 5.18 21.31
CA ARG A 215 -9.60 3.85 21.89
C ARG A 215 -10.91 3.10 22.13
N THR A 216 -11.93 3.40 21.35
CA THR A 216 -13.17 2.60 21.36
C THR A 216 -13.03 1.39 20.44
N PRO A 217 -13.65 0.26 20.79
CA PRO A 217 -13.59 -0.94 19.97
C PRO A 217 -14.05 -0.70 18.54
N LEU A 218 -13.27 -1.22 17.59
CA LEU A 218 -13.54 -1.22 16.17
C LEU A 218 -13.59 -2.68 15.69
N ARG A 219 -14.60 -3.03 14.92
CA ARG A 219 -14.69 -4.30 14.19
C ARG A 219 -14.37 -4.04 12.74
N ILE A 220 -13.40 -4.77 12.20
CA ILE A 220 -12.98 -4.71 10.80
C ILE A 220 -13.36 -6.02 10.17
N SER A 221 -14.30 -5.99 9.20
CA SER A 221 -14.78 -7.17 8.49
C SER A 221 -14.35 -7.11 7.04
N LEU A 222 -13.68 -8.18 6.57
CA LEU A 222 -13.33 -8.40 5.18
C LEU A 222 -14.40 -9.31 4.56
N LEU A 223 -14.93 -8.90 3.42
CA LEU A 223 -15.91 -9.66 2.64
C LEU A 223 -15.24 -10.06 1.32
N VAL A 224 -14.97 -11.34 1.18
CA VAL A 224 -14.28 -11.91 0.01
C VAL A 224 -15.32 -12.58 -0.88
N PRO A 225 -15.46 -12.17 -2.15
CA PRO A 225 -16.38 -12.85 -3.08
C PRO A 225 -16.06 -14.35 -3.17
N GLU A 226 -17.06 -15.21 -3.04
CA GLU A 226 -16.85 -16.67 -3.14
C GLU A 226 -16.25 -17.09 -4.48
N SER A 227 -16.59 -16.38 -5.56
CA SER A 227 -16.02 -16.62 -6.88
C SER A 227 -14.49 -16.44 -6.92
N SER A 228 -13.98 -15.43 -6.17
CA SER A 228 -12.53 -15.18 -6.06
C SER A 228 -11.83 -16.32 -5.32
N ILE A 229 -12.43 -16.80 -4.23
CA ILE A 229 -11.91 -17.96 -3.48
C ILE A 229 -11.98 -19.23 -4.33
N ALA A 230 -13.10 -19.44 -5.03
CA ALA A 230 -13.27 -20.59 -5.92
C ALA A 230 -12.19 -20.67 -7.00
N ALA A 231 -11.83 -19.53 -7.59
CA ALA A 231 -10.78 -19.46 -8.60
C ALA A 231 -9.39 -19.85 -8.06
N ILE A 232 -9.10 -19.56 -6.79
CA ILE A 232 -7.87 -19.99 -6.12
C ILE A 232 -7.95 -21.50 -5.81
N CYS A 233 -9.05 -21.92 -5.21
CA CYS A 233 -9.24 -23.31 -4.76
C CYS A 233 -9.31 -24.33 -5.90
N ALA A 234 -9.81 -23.95 -7.06
CA ALA A 234 -9.87 -24.82 -8.23
C ALA A 234 -8.49 -25.31 -8.72
N ARG A 235 -7.41 -24.60 -8.31
CA ARG A 235 -6.03 -24.92 -8.69
C ARG A 235 -5.25 -25.63 -7.58
N ALA A 236 -5.85 -25.78 -6.41
CA ALA A 236 -5.17 -26.36 -5.26
C ALA A 236 -5.23 -27.90 -5.30
N ALA A 237 -4.10 -28.55 -5.03
CA ALA A 237 -4.06 -29.95 -4.75
C ALA A 237 -4.72 -30.28 -3.39
N ALA A 238 -5.13 -31.52 -3.19
CA ALA A 238 -5.65 -31.99 -1.92
C ALA A 238 -4.55 -32.07 -0.85
N GLY A 239 -4.91 -31.89 0.42
CA GLY A 239 -4.02 -32.07 1.56
C GLY A 239 -3.21 -30.83 1.99
N PRO A 240 -2.30 -30.98 2.96
CA PRO A 240 -1.54 -29.87 3.54
C PRO A 240 -0.68 -29.09 2.54
N ALA A 241 -0.05 -29.76 1.59
CA ALA A 241 0.71 -29.13 0.50
C ALA A 241 -0.17 -28.25 -0.38
N GLY A 242 -1.41 -28.68 -0.65
CA GLY A 242 -2.42 -27.88 -1.36
C GLY A 242 -2.82 -26.62 -0.58
N LEU A 243 -2.98 -26.70 0.72
CA LEU A 243 -3.31 -25.54 1.58
C LEU A 243 -2.14 -24.55 1.67
N ALA A 244 -0.89 -25.03 1.70
CA ALA A 244 0.28 -24.15 1.61
C ALA A 244 0.29 -23.40 0.27
N GLN A 245 -0.01 -24.08 -0.83
CA GLN A 245 -0.12 -23.46 -2.14
C GLN A 245 -1.28 -22.47 -2.23
N VAL A 246 -2.44 -22.76 -1.63
CA VAL A 246 -3.58 -21.82 -1.55
C VAL A 246 -3.16 -20.52 -0.87
N ARG A 247 -2.44 -20.59 0.24
CA ARG A 247 -1.90 -19.40 0.92
C ARG A 247 -0.91 -18.66 0.04
N ALA A 248 0.02 -19.38 -0.60
CA ALA A 248 1.00 -18.80 -1.51
C ALA A 248 0.34 -18.11 -2.71
N ASP A 249 -0.67 -18.71 -3.33
CA ASP A 249 -1.42 -18.13 -4.43
C ASP A 249 -2.17 -16.87 -3.98
N THR A 250 -2.78 -16.89 -2.79
CA THR A 250 -3.52 -15.75 -2.24
C THR A 250 -2.58 -14.57 -1.98
N TRP A 251 -1.48 -14.80 -1.29
CA TRP A 251 -0.48 -13.75 -1.00
C TRP A 251 0.28 -13.32 -2.25
N GLY A 252 0.52 -14.24 -3.19
CA GLY A 252 1.12 -13.94 -4.48
C GLY A 252 0.31 -12.94 -5.27
N LEU A 253 -1.02 -13.10 -5.32
CA LEU A 253 -1.93 -12.14 -5.93
C LEU A 253 -1.91 -10.77 -5.23
N VAL A 254 -1.72 -10.73 -3.91
CA VAL A 254 -1.54 -9.47 -3.18
C VAL A 254 -0.24 -8.77 -3.61
N ALA A 255 0.87 -9.49 -3.70
CA ALA A 255 2.14 -8.93 -4.12
C ALA A 255 2.12 -8.47 -5.60
N GLU A 256 1.44 -9.19 -6.48
CA GLU A 256 1.21 -8.79 -7.87
C GLU A 256 0.43 -7.48 -7.94
N ARG A 257 -0.62 -7.29 -7.13
CA ARG A 257 -1.35 -6.02 -7.03
C ARG A 257 -0.51 -4.87 -6.47
N VAL A 258 0.42 -5.15 -5.55
CA VAL A 258 1.41 -4.14 -5.12
C VAL A 258 2.24 -3.68 -6.32
N TYR A 259 2.71 -4.61 -7.14
CA TYR A 259 3.44 -4.30 -8.37
C TYR A 259 2.58 -3.47 -9.34
N ASP A 260 1.36 -3.89 -9.61
CA ASP A 260 0.44 -3.21 -10.53
C ASP A 260 0.08 -1.79 -10.04
N ALA A 261 -0.09 -1.61 -8.74
CA ALA A 261 -0.37 -0.29 -8.16
C ALA A 261 0.79 0.70 -8.36
N GLU A 262 2.04 0.21 -8.32
CA GLU A 262 3.24 1.01 -8.58
C GLU A 262 3.42 1.30 -10.09
N HIS A 263 2.98 0.39 -10.96
CA HIS A 263 3.06 0.54 -12.41
C HIS A 263 1.97 1.43 -13.01
N ALA A 264 0.73 1.20 -12.64
CA ALA A 264 -0.44 1.80 -13.28
C ALA A 264 -1.46 2.45 -12.32
N GLY A 265 -1.23 2.40 -11.01
CA GLY A 265 -2.13 2.96 -10.01
C GLY A 265 -2.28 4.48 -10.07
N SER A 266 -3.19 5.01 -9.27
CA SER A 266 -3.51 6.45 -9.24
C SER A 266 -2.30 7.33 -8.91
N LYS A 267 -1.38 6.86 -8.07
CA LYS A 267 -0.13 7.54 -7.73
C LYS A 267 0.80 7.60 -8.95
N ALA A 268 0.98 6.48 -9.64
CA ALA A 268 1.76 6.39 -10.86
C ALA A 268 1.22 7.36 -11.94
N ALA A 269 -0.11 7.37 -12.13
CA ALA A 269 -0.78 8.28 -13.07
C ALA A 269 -0.60 9.76 -12.70
N LYS A 270 -0.63 10.12 -11.40
CA LYS A 270 -0.38 11.49 -10.93
C LYS A 270 1.06 11.92 -11.18
N LEU A 271 2.03 11.07 -10.87
CA LEU A 271 3.44 11.36 -11.09
C LEU A 271 3.79 11.46 -12.58
N ARG A 272 3.19 10.60 -13.42
CA ARG A 272 3.30 10.72 -14.87
C ARG A 272 2.83 12.09 -15.36
N ARG A 273 1.61 12.51 -14.99
CA ARG A 273 1.08 13.83 -15.34
C ARG A 273 1.97 14.96 -14.82
N TYR A 274 2.41 14.88 -13.57
CA TYR A 274 3.33 15.87 -13.01
C TYR A 274 4.59 16.03 -13.87
N ALA A 275 5.20 14.92 -14.34
CA ALA A 275 6.36 14.99 -15.22
C ALA A 275 5.99 15.53 -16.61
N GLU A 276 4.87 15.09 -17.20
CA GLU A 276 4.38 15.55 -18.50
C GLU A 276 4.05 17.06 -18.50
N ASP A 277 3.49 17.58 -17.40
CA ASP A 277 3.09 18.99 -17.25
C ASP A 277 4.24 19.89 -16.79
N SER A 278 5.34 19.34 -16.31
CA SER A 278 6.49 20.13 -15.86
C SER A 278 7.11 20.93 -17.00
N ARG A 279 6.90 22.25 -16.97
CA ARG A 279 7.41 23.17 -17.99
C ARG A 279 8.93 23.07 -18.17
N ALA A 280 9.67 23.12 -17.07
CA ALA A 280 11.14 23.05 -17.09
C ALA A 280 11.65 21.72 -17.70
N PHE A 281 10.98 20.60 -17.37
CA PHE A 281 11.35 19.30 -17.94
C PHE A 281 11.02 19.21 -19.43
N ARG A 282 9.82 19.64 -19.82
CA ARG A 282 9.39 19.65 -21.23
C ARG A 282 10.30 20.50 -22.11
N GLU A 283 10.54 21.75 -21.72
CA GLU A 283 11.38 22.68 -22.50
C GLU A 283 12.82 22.12 -22.66
N ALA A 284 13.39 21.60 -21.58
CA ALA A 284 14.73 21.01 -21.62
C ALA A 284 14.82 19.78 -22.56
N VAL A 285 13.79 18.89 -22.49
CA VAL A 285 13.73 17.69 -23.34
C VAL A 285 13.50 18.09 -24.82
N LEU A 286 12.61 19.05 -25.10
CA LEU A 286 12.36 19.53 -26.46
C LEU A 286 13.61 20.17 -27.07
N ALA A 287 14.36 20.93 -26.29
CA ALA A 287 15.64 21.50 -26.72
C ALA A 287 16.79 20.46 -26.88
N GLY A 288 16.61 19.26 -26.31
CA GLY A 288 17.70 18.27 -26.26
C GLY A 288 18.81 18.66 -25.26
N ASP A 289 18.55 19.60 -24.35
CA ASP A 289 19.51 20.05 -23.36
C ASP A 289 19.63 19.05 -22.21
N ARG A 290 20.70 18.23 -22.28
CA ARG A 290 20.97 17.20 -21.25
C ARG A 290 21.22 17.79 -19.87
N LYS A 291 21.86 18.97 -19.76
CA LYS A 291 22.15 19.60 -18.46
C LYS A 291 20.86 20.14 -17.82
N ALA A 292 20.03 20.83 -18.59
CA ALA A 292 18.74 21.31 -18.11
C ALA A 292 17.81 20.16 -17.77
N THR A 293 17.75 19.09 -18.60
CA THR A 293 16.96 17.88 -18.30
C THR A 293 17.42 17.24 -16.99
N ARG A 294 18.74 17.16 -16.75
CA ARG A 294 19.29 16.65 -15.49
C ARG A 294 18.80 17.47 -14.29
N ARG A 295 18.84 18.81 -14.38
CA ARG A 295 18.37 19.68 -13.28
C ARG A 295 16.89 19.47 -12.99
N ALA A 296 16.06 19.36 -14.02
CA ALA A 296 14.63 19.10 -13.85
C ALA A 296 14.35 17.75 -13.16
N ILE A 297 15.06 16.67 -13.55
CA ILE A 297 14.91 15.35 -12.93
C ILE A 297 15.41 15.36 -11.48
N VAL A 298 16.49 16.06 -11.16
CA VAL A 298 16.95 16.22 -9.76
C VAL A 298 15.88 16.96 -8.94
N GLY A 299 15.20 17.95 -9.54
CA GLY A 299 14.04 18.60 -8.93
C GLY A 299 12.89 17.62 -8.63
N PHE A 300 12.64 16.64 -9.52
CA PHE A 300 11.64 15.58 -9.25
C PHE A 300 12.03 14.74 -8.04
N PHE A 301 13.29 14.31 -7.93
CA PHE A 301 13.76 13.53 -6.77
C PHE A 301 13.67 14.32 -5.46
N ALA A 302 13.85 15.63 -5.50
CA ALA A 302 13.75 16.49 -4.33
C ALA A 302 12.29 16.73 -3.88
N SER A 303 11.38 16.91 -4.83
CA SER A 303 9.96 17.20 -4.57
C SER A 303 9.11 15.95 -4.39
N HIS A 304 9.53 14.82 -4.96
CA HIS A 304 8.83 13.53 -4.91
C HIS A 304 9.80 12.42 -4.53
N LEU A 305 9.99 12.20 -3.22
CA LEU A 305 10.93 11.22 -2.65
C LEU A 305 10.71 9.76 -3.11
N HIS A 306 9.59 9.51 -3.79
CA HIS A 306 9.26 8.19 -4.34
C HIS A 306 9.80 7.95 -5.74
N ILE A 307 10.18 9.01 -6.47
CA ILE A 307 10.77 8.83 -7.79
C ILE A 307 12.22 8.36 -7.58
N VAL A 308 12.52 7.14 -8.05
CA VAL A 308 13.82 6.49 -7.85
C VAL A 308 14.70 6.50 -9.10
N ARG A 309 14.08 6.62 -10.28
CA ARG A 309 14.82 6.72 -11.56
C ARG A 309 13.97 7.37 -12.64
N VAL A 310 14.61 8.12 -13.53
CA VAL A 310 14.01 8.67 -14.76
C VAL A 310 14.98 8.50 -15.92
N ARG A 311 14.47 7.90 -17.02
CA ARG A 311 15.18 7.74 -18.29
C ARG A 311 14.41 8.46 -19.38
N VAL A 312 15.09 9.21 -20.22
CA VAL A 312 14.50 9.97 -21.34
C VAL A 312 15.14 9.55 -22.65
N ILE A 313 14.30 9.14 -23.61
CA ILE A 313 14.69 8.79 -24.97
C ILE A 313 14.06 9.83 -25.89
N ARG A 314 14.90 10.61 -26.56
CA ARG A 314 14.49 11.65 -27.53
C ARG A 314 14.84 11.18 -28.95
N GLU A 315 13.84 11.18 -29.84
CA GLU A 315 14.04 10.80 -31.25
C GLU A 315 14.79 9.45 -31.39
N GLY A 316 14.47 8.47 -30.56
CA GLY A 316 15.09 7.16 -30.55
C GLY A 316 16.45 7.07 -29.85
N LYS A 317 17.04 8.19 -29.42
CA LYS A 317 18.36 8.22 -28.75
C LYS A 317 18.23 8.52 -27.27
N LEU A 318 19.07 7.88 -26.45
CA LEU A 318 19.15 8.14 -25.02
C LEU A 318 19.63 9.58 -24.76
N LEU A 319 18.76 10.43 -24.24
CA LEU A 319 19.12 11.77 -23.81
C LEU A 319 19.76 11.74 -22.42
N ILE A 320 19.12 11.06 -21.46
CA ILE A 320 19.61 10.95 -20.08
C ILE A 320 19.00 9.73 -19.38
N ASP A 321 19.71 9.19 -18.39
CA ASP A 321 19.27 8.17 -17.47
C ASP A 321 19.84 8.48 -16.08
N LEU A 322 18.98 8.70 -15.08
CA LEU A 322 19.34 9.10 -13.72
C LEU A 322 18.55 8.31 -12.68
N GLY A 323 19.23 7.78 -11.67
CA GLY A 323 18.62 7.11 -10.52
C GLY A 323 19.28 5.80 -10.14
N GLY A 324 18.54 4.93 -9.45
CA GLY A 324 19.03 3.65 -8.95
C GLY A 324 19.28 2.60 -10.04
N PRO A 325 20.01 1.51 -9.74
CA PRO A 325 20.41 0.50 -10.73
C PRO A 325 19.23 -0.35 -11.21
N HIS A 326 18.46 -0.94 -10.30
CA HIS A 326 17.32 -1.78 -10.62
C HIS A 326 16.05 -1.12 -10.11
N VAL A 327 15.06 -1.01 -10.97
CA VAL A 327 13.78 -0.38 -10.68
C VAL A 327 12.68 -1.23 -11.29
N LEU A 328 11.59 -1.37 -10.54
CA LEU A 328 10.42 -2.14 -10.95
C LEU A 328 9.33 -1.22 -11.48
N ALA A 329 8.39 -1.84 -12.20
CA ALA A 329 7.12 -1.22 -12.56
C ALA A 329 7.29 0.14 -13.25
N PRO A 330 7.98 0.23 -14.40
CA PRO A 330 8.26 1.50 -15.07
C PRO A 330 6.98 2.19 -15.53
N ILE A 331 6.82 3.44 -15.13
CA ILE A 331 5.75 4.33 -15.61
C ILE A 331 6.21 4.97 -16.91
N GLN A 332 5.42 4.81 -17.97
CA GLN A 332 5.73 5.41 -19.28
C GLN A 332 4.98 6.74 -19.47
N GLY A 333 5.68 7.74 -20.00
CA GLY A 333 5.11 9.00 -20.40
C GLY A 333 5.73 9.53 -21.70
N VAL A 334 5.13 10.60 -22.26
CA VAL A 334 5.53 11.17 -23.54
C VAL A 334 5.67 12.69 -23.45
N ILE A 335 6.65 13.23 -24.16
CA ILE A 335 6.79 14.69 -24.35
C ILE A 335 6.40 15.02 -25.78
N ARG A 336 5.43 15.90 -25.94
CA ARG A 336 4.92 16.38 -27.22
C ARG A 336 5.37 17.80 -27.48
N ASN A 337 5.64 18.13 -28.74
CA ASN A 337 5.88 19.51 -29.17
C ASN A 337 4.57 20.29 -29.32
N GLY A 338 4.66 21.58 -29.64
CA GLY A 338 3.50 22.47 -29.84
C GLY A 338 2.53 22.05 -30.98
N ARG A 339 2.94 21.11 -31.84
CA ARG A 339 2.11 20.52 -32.91
C ARG A 339 1.53 19.15 -32.51
N GLY A 340 1.62 18.76 -31.23
CA GLY A 340 1.11 17.48 -30.70
C GLY A 340 1.96 16.24 -31.03
N ARG A 341 3.03 16.38 -31.82
CA ARG A 341 3.92 15.24 -32.17
C ARG A 341 4.74 14.80 -30.97
N VAL A 342 4.84 13.50 -30.75
CA VAL A 342 5.74 12.90 -29.74
C VAL A 342 7.19 13.09 -30.18
N VAL A 343 7.98 13.82 -29.38
CA VAL A 343 9.41 14.08 -29.59
C VAL A 343 10.26 13.19 -28.69
N ALA A 344 9.77 12.92 -27.49
CA ALA A 344 10.49 12.04 -26.57
C ALA A 344 9.53 11.14 -25.80
N ARG A 345 10.05 10.02 -25.33
CA ARG A 345 9.43 9.14 -24.33
C ARG A 345 10.27 9.16 -23.07
N PHE A 346 9.64 9.06 -21.92
CA PHE A 346 10.36 8.84 -20.68
C PHE A 346 9.80 7.64 -19.93
N LEU A 347 10.69 6.99 -19.20
CA LEU A 347 10.39 5.93 -18.26
C LEU A 347 10.74 6.45 -16.87
N MET A 348 9.88 6.22 -15.91
CA MET A 348 10.05 6.66 -14.53
C MET A 348 9.69 5.53 -13.59
N GLY A 349 10.55 5.23 -12.61
CA GLY A 349 10.27 4.25 -11.56
C GLY A 349 10.00 4.95 -10.23
N ILE A 350 9.02 4.45 -9.50
CA ILE A 350 8.68 4.91 -8.14
C ILE A 350 8.93 3.84 -7.09
N GLN A 351 9.31 2.65 -7.52
CA GLN A 351 9.66 1.53 -6.66
C GLN A 351 10.98 0.92 -7.13
N ASP A 352 11.93 0.73 -6.22
CA ASP A 352 13.10 -0.08 -6.48
C ASP A 352 12.85 -1.55 -6.07
N ASP A 353 13.72 -2.43 -6.53
CA ASP A 353 13.70 -3.87 -6.27
C ASP A 353 13.80 -4.18 -4.77
N LEU A 354 14.60 -3.43 -4.02
CA LEU A 354 14.72 -3.57 -2.58
C LEU A 354 13.43 -3.15 -1.87
N GLY A 355 12.85 -2.02 -2.25
CA GLY A 355 11.60 -1.52 -1.68
C GLY A 355 10.44 -2.49 -1.90
N PHE A 356 10.31 -3.04 -3.12
CA PHE A 356 9.30 -4.07 -3.39
C PHE A 356 9.51 -5.32 -2.53
N THR A 357 10.77 -5.79 -2.43
CA THR A 357 11.11 -6.97 -1.60
C THR A 357 10.73 -6.78 -0.14
N ILE A 358 10.98 -5.60 0.40
CA ILE A 358 10.60 -5.25 1.78
C ILE A 358 9.07 -5.22 1.94
N LEU A 359 8.35 -4.61 0.98
CA LEU A 359 6.88 -4.55 1.02
C LEU A 359 6.24 -5.94 0.88
N ALA A 360 6.68 -6.72 -0.11
CA ALA A 360 6.17 -8.07 -0.31
C ALA A 360 6.36 -8.92 0.96
N ARG A 361 7.55 -8.86 1.58
CA ARG A 361 7.82 -9.54 2.84
C ARG A 361 6.97 -9.01 3.99
N ALA A 362 6.81 -7.70 4.11
CA ALA A 362 6.01 -7.08 5.15
C ALA A 362 4.55 -7.52 5.08
N PHE A 363 3.93 -7.51 3.90
CA PHE A 363 2.52 -7.85 3.74
C PHE A 363 2.22 -9.34 3.75
N THR A 364 3.17 -10.17 3.33
CA THR A 364 2.90 -11.59 3.06
C THR A 364 3.86 -12.57 3.74
N GLY A 365 4.91 -12.08 4.37
CA GLY A 365 5.96 -12.93 4.94
C GLY A 365 6.87 -13.62 3.91
N ALA A 366 6.70 -13.35 2.61
CA ALA A 366 7.41 -14.04 1.55
C ALA A 366 8.91 -13.77 1.55
N GLN A 367 9.69 -14.80 1.21
CA GLN A 367 11.03 -14.63 0.67
C GLN A 367 10.89 -14.30 -0.84
N THR A 368 11.69 -13.39 -1.32
CA THR A 368 11.62 -12.92 -2.72
C THR A 368 12.90 -13.30 -3.47
N VAL A 369 12.75 -13.73 -4.72
CA VAL A 369 13.85 -13.92 -5.68
C VAL A 369 13.45 -13.30 -7.00
N MET A 370 14.25 -12.36 -7.49
CA MET A 370 14.02 -11.68 -8.77
C MET A 370 15.09 -12.05 -9.77
N ARG A 371 14.69 -12.42 -10.98
CA ARG A 371 15.58 -12.83 -12.05
C ARG A 371 15.28 -12.12 -13.36
N GLU A 372 16.33 -11.64 -13.96
CA GLU A 372 16.35 -11.07 -15.31
C GLU A 372 17.15 -11.99 -16.22
N ASN A 373 16.53 -12.47 -17.31
CA ASN A 373 17.19 -13.42 -18.23
C ASN A 373 17.86 -14.63 -17.50
N GLY A 374 17.23 -15.11 -16.44
CA GLY A 374 17.74 -16.22 -15.64
C GLY A 374 18.76 -15.82 -14.56
N THR A 375 19.33 -14.63 -14.62
CA THR A 375 20.29 -14.12 -13.62
C THR A 375 19.56 -13.48 -12.44
N GLU A 376 19.95 -13.85 -11.22
CA GLU A 376 19.40 -13.22 -10.01
C GLU A 376 19.91 -11.78 -9.87
N VAL A 377 18.97 -10.82 -9.84
CA VAL A 377 19.28 -9.40 -9.68
C VAL A 377 19.01 -8.92 -8.26
N GLN A 378 18.01 -9.49 -7.58
CA GLN A 378 17.68 -9.18 -6.19
C GLN A 378 16.99 -10.36 -5.51
N GLY A 379 17.10 -10.46 -4.18
CA GLY A 379 16.41 -11.46 -3.39
C GLY A 379 16.68 -11.33 -1.90
N THR A 380 15.81 -11.95 -1.11
CA THR A 380 16.01 -12.13 0.36
C THR A 380 16.78 -13.42 0.67
N LEU A 381 16.76 -14.39 -0.23
CA LEU A 381 17.62 -15.57 -0.20
C LEU A 381 18.80 -15.34 -1.16
N LYS A 382 20.03 -15.42 -0.67
CA LYS A 382 21.25 -15.18 -1.45
C LYS A 382 22.28 -16.30 -1.19
N PRO A 383 22.59 -17.13 -2.19
CA PRO A 383 21.88 -17.25 -3.47
C PRO A 383 20.46 -17.77 -3.29
N GLY A 384 19.58 -17.46 -4.23
CA GLY A 384 18.23 -18.05 -4.27
C GLY A 384 18.24 -19.46 -4.87
N PRO A 385 17.15 -20.25 -4.70
CA PRO A 385 17.02 -21.57 -5.30
C PRO A 385 17.33 -21.53 -6.80
N PRO A 386 18.11 -22.45 -7.36
CA PRO A 386 18.50 -22.41 -8.78
C PRO A 386 17.30 -22.51 -9.73
N SER A 387 16.29 -23.27 -9.34
CA SER A 387 15.03 -23.41 -10.08
C SER A 387 13.86 -23.13 -9.17
N ILE A 388 12.93 -22.29 -9.63
CA ILE A 388 11.69 -21.98 -8.93
C ILE A 388 10.55 -22.17 -9.94
N PRO A 389 9.54 -23.01 -9.68
CA PRO A 389 8.38 -23.16 -10.55
C PRO A 389 7.52 -21.87 -10.55
N VAL A 390 6.60 -21.75 -11.49
CA VAL A 390 5.61 -20.66 -11.47
C VAL A 390 4.71 -20.83 -10.24
N ARG A 391 4.33 -22.05 -9.95
CA ARG A 391 3.60 -22.48 -8.75
C ARG A 391 4.08 -23.88 -8.35
N GLY A 392 4.07 -24.17 -7.06
CA GLY A 392 4.40 -25.48 -6.55
C GLY A 392 5.42 -25.47 -5.44
N PRO A 393 5.79 -26.65 -4.93
CA PRO A 393 6.73 -26.79 -3.83
C PRO A 393 8.18 -26.49 -4.28
N VAL A 394 8.93 -25.89 -3.37
CA VAL A 394 10.38 -25.65 -3.51
C VAL A 394 11.06 -26.05 -2.21
N SER A 395 12.07 -26.91 -2.29
CA SER A 395 12.93 -27.25 -1.16
C SER A 395 14.26 -26.52 -1.33
N TYR A 396 14.65 -25.72 -0.34
CA TYR A 396 15.90 -24.95 -0.39
C TYR A 396 16.43 -24.64 1.02
N GLY A 397 17.73 -24.84 1.23
CA GLY A 397 18.37 -24.56 2.52
C GLY A 397 17.78 -25.34 3.70
N GLY A 398 17.27 -26.56 3.47
CA GLY A 398 16.62 -27.37 4.49
C GLY A 398 15.18 -26.97 4.82
N HIS A 399 14.63 -25.99 4.10
CA HIS A 399 13.26 -25.51 4.27
C HIS A 399 12.39 -25.88 3.08
N SER A 400 11.09 -26.08 3.34
CA SER A 400 10.07 -26.28 2.33
C SER A 400 9.26 -25.00 2.13
N TYR A 401 9.06 -24.63 0.87
CA TYR A 401 8.30 -23.44 0.46
C TYR A 401 7.21 -23.81 -0.55
N ALA A 402 6.15 -23.03 -0.58
CA ALA A 402 5.22 -22.97 -1.70
C ALA A 402 5.56 -21.72 -2.53
N ALA A 403 5.76 -21.90 -3.83
CA ALA A 403 6.14 -20.82 -4.74
C ALA A 403 4.94 -20.20 -5.45
N TYR A 404 5.02 -18.90 -5.65
CA TYR A 404 4.22 -18.14 -6.60
C TYR A 404 5.13 -17.22 -7.39
N SER A 405 5.06 -17.25 -8.74
CA SER A 405 5.86 -16.38 -9.58
C SER A 405 4.98 -15.66 -10.59
N PHE A 406 5.31 -14.40 -10.85
CA PHE A 406 4.73 -13.59 -11.91
C PHE A 406 5.80 -12.83 -12.68
N TYR A 407 5.42 -12.25 -13.81
CA TYR A 407 6.31 -11.45 -14.62
C TYR A 407 5.98 -9.98 -14.49
N GLY A 408 7.04 -9.19 -14.31
CA GLY A 408 7.01 -7.74 -14.34
C GLY A 408 8.05 -7.22 -15.31
N GLU A 409 8.24 -5.91 -15.33
CA GLU A 409 9.28 -5.23 -16.09
C GLU A 409 10.31 -4.65 -15.14
N ALA A 410 11.58 -4.93 -15.42
CA ALA A 410 12.71 -4.22 -14.84
C ALA A 410 13.09 -3.04 -15.74
N PHE A 411 13.60 -2.00 -15.13
CA PHE A 411 14.00 -0.80 -15.84
C PHE A 411 15.51 -0.56 -15.61
N PRO A 412 16.30 -0.45 -16.66
CA PRO A 412 15.94 -0.32 -18.09
C PRO A 412 15.91 -1.62 -18.90
N SER A 413 16.05 -2.75 -18.28
CA SER A 413 16.57 -3.96 -18.91
C SER A 413 15.51 -4.92 -19.48
N GLY A 414 14.24 -4.82 -19.07
CA GLY A 414 13.17 -5.60 -19.69
C GLY A 414 12.48 -6.61 -18.78
N PRO A 415 12.08 -7.80 -19.27
CA PRO A 415 11.28 -8.74 -18.51
C PRO A 415 11.96 -9.24 -17.24
N LEU A 416 11.25 -9.14 -16.10
CA LEU A 416 11.71 -9.58 -14.80
C LEU A 416 10.76 -10.66 -14.28
N ARG A 417 11.31 -11.80 -13.85
CA ARG A 417 10.56 -12.79 -13.12
C ARG A 417 10.68 -12.54 -11.62
N ILE A 418 9.55 -12.32 -10.97
CA ILE A 418 9.44 -12.12 -9.53
C ILE A 418 8.87 -13.40 -8.94
N SER A 419 9.64 -14.07 -8.09
CA SER A 419 9.27 -15.30 -7.41
C SER A 419 9.16 -15.05 -5.91
N LEU A 420 8.03 -15.45 -5.34
CA LEU A 420 7.71 -15.37 -3.93
C LEU A 420 7.68 -16.77 -3.35
N LEU A 421 8.41 -16.98 -2.27
CA LEU A 421 8.54 -18.26 -1.60
C LEU A 421 7.96 -18.13 -0.18
N TYR A 422 6.92 -18.88 0.09
CA TYR A 422 6.20 -18.88 1.36
C TYR A 422 6.54 -20.16 2.14
N PRO A 423 6.91 -20.09 3.42
CA PRO A 423 7.09 -21.28 4.23
C PRO A 423 5.88 -22.21 4.15
N ALA A 424 6.11 -23.50 3.89
CA ALA A 424 5.03 -24.47 3.67
C ALA A 424 4.49 -25.09 4.98
N GLY A 425 5.16 -24.88 6.11
CA GLY A 425 4.76 -25.41 7.39
C GLY A 425 5.01 -24.45 8.52
#